data_0d552a1d37cc21b2e6af6b5efcd2f257
#
_entry.id   0d552a1d37cc21b2e6af6b5efcd2f257
#
_cell.length_a   1.000
_cell.length_b   1.000
_cell.length_c   1.000
_cell.angle_alpha   90.00
_cell.angle_beta   90.00
_cell.angle_gamma   90.00
#
_symmetry.space_group_name_H-M   'P 1'
#
loop_
_entity.id
_entity.type
_entity.pdbx_description
1 polymer ?
#
loop_
_entity_poly.entity_id
_entity_poly.type
_entity_poly.pdbx_seq_one_letter_code
_entity_poly.pdbx_strand_id
1 'polypeptide(L)'
;MKRLQSLIIGILAIALLDGCIKNELTVFTAPVVEFDAASWNANGPGLTYPILTRVPGYGRAASTADPVLTRTAPGVKKFRINLAGQQLAADTDVFVILGANTTAVAGTHYRITTGTVKIPAKSSFVEFPVEILNPGTSSATPVDLNLTLSGGSNNIKISENYKTIGLRISQL
;
A
#
# COMPACT_ATOMS: atom_id res chain seq x y z
N MET A 1 -51.74 -35.23 29.24
CA MET A 1 -51.31 -33.81 29.14
C MET A 1 -49.81 -33.64 29.27
N LYS A 2 -49.10 -34.22 30.22
CA LYS A 2 -47.66 -34.06 30.40
C LYS A 2 -46.82 -34.51 29.17
N ARG A 3 -47.18 -35.61 28.50
CA ARG A 3 -46.46 -36.12 27.32
C ARG A 3 -46.60 -35.19 26.08
N LEU A 4 -47.77 -34.54 25.95
CA LEU A 4 -48.00 -33.57 24.85
C LEU A 4 -47.20 -32.27 25.06
N GLN A 5 -47.09 -31.82 26.31
CA GLN A 5 -46.26 -30.65 26.64
C GLN A 5 -44.77 -30.88 26.39
N SER A 6 -44.24 -32.08 26.72
CA SER A 6 -42.87 -32.44 26.45
C SER A 6 -42.57 -32.49 24.94
N LEU A 7 -43.51 -32.96 24.13
CA LEU A 7 -43.38 -33.00 22.66
C LEU A 7 -43.30 -31.59 22.04
N ILE A 8 -44.18 -30.68 22.55
CA ILE A 8 -44.21 -29.28 22.09
C ILE A 8 -42.92 -28.53 22.44
N ILE A 9 -42.38 -28.75 23.65
CA ILE A 9 -41.10 -28.15 24.07
C ILE A 9 -39.95 -28.67 23.25
N GLY A 10 -39.93 -29.97 22.89
CA GLY A 10 -38.91 -30.56 22.05
C GLY A 10 -38.90 -29.97 20.61
N ILE A 11 -40.09 -29.78 20.04
CA ILE A 11 -40.21 -29.18 18.67
C ILE A 11 -39.80 -27.70 18.71
N LEU A 12 -40.16 -26.95 19.73
CA LEU A 12 -39.77 -25.56 19.88
C LEU A 12 -38.25 -25.38 20.08
N ALA A 13 -37.59 -26.30 20.77
CA ALA A 13 -36.14 -26.30 20.95
C ALA A 13 -35.38 -26.59 19.64
N ILE A 14 -35.93 -27.44 18.76
CA ILE A 14 -35.34 -27.72 17.46
C ILE A 14 -35.47 -26.53 16.51
N ALA A 15 -36.61 -25.82 16.56
CA ALA A 15 -36.84 -24.62 15.70
C ALA A 15 -35.92 -23.43 16.06
N LEU A 16 -35.30 -23.42 17.26
CA LEU A 16 -34.36 -22.38 17.69
C LEU A 16 -32.92 -22.65 17.21
N LEU A 17 -32.63 -23.81 16.63
CA LEU A 17 -31.28 -24.17 16.15
C LEU A 17 -30.99 -23.75 14.71
N ASP A 18 -32.00 -23.30 13.95
CA ASP A 18 -31.82 -22.83 12.56
C ASP A 18 -31.26 -21.39 12.46
N GLY A 19 -30.74 -20.83 13.53
CA GLY A 19 -30.08 -19.55 13.57
C GLY A 19 -28.67 -19.57 12.96
N CYS A 20 -28.43 -20.34 11.90
CA CYS A 20 -27.23 -20.14 11.08
C CYS A 20 -27.36 -18.79 10.37
N ILE A 21 -26.77 -17.77 10.97
CA ILE A 21 -26.47 -16.50 10.27
C ILE A 21 -25.63 -16.89 9.07
N LYS A 22 -26.20 -16.89 7.89
CA LYS A 22 -25.43 -16.88 6.65
C LYS A 22 -24.63 -15.58 6.62
N ASN A 23 -23.44 -15.61 7.21
CA ASN A 23 -22.45 -14.58 6.93
C ASN A 23 -22.07 -14.71 5.46
N GLU A 24 -22.74 -13.94 4.61
CA GLU A 24 -22.24 -13.71 3.27
C GLU A 24 -20.95 -12.90 3.41
N LEU A 25 -19.82 -13.62 3.39
CA LEU A 25 -18.52 -12.98 3.30
C LEU A 25 -18.53 -12.10 2.05
N THR A 26 -18.55 -10.78 2.24
CA THR A 26 -18.32 -9.85 1.14
C THR A 26 -16.89 -10.03 0.71
N VAL A 27 -16.66 -10.90 -0.28
CA VAL A 27 -15.35 -11.09 -0.87
C VAL A 27 -15.09 -9.89 -1.78
N PHE A 28 -13.98 -9.20 -1.59
CA PHE A 28 -13.50 -8.20 -2.54
C PHE A 28 -13.26 -8.89 -3.89
N THR A 29 -14.17 -8.67 -4.84
CA THR A 29 -14.10 -9.29 -6.17
C THR A 29 -13.17 -8.55 -7.13
N ALA A 30 -12.81 -7.30 -6.83
CA ALA A 30 -11.90 -6.50 -7.64
C ALA A 30 -10.55 -6.36 -6.92
N PRO A 31 -9.43 -6.78 -7.53
CA PRO A 31 -8.12 -6.59 -6.94
C PRO A 31 -7.77 -5.09 -6.86
N VAL A 32 -7.25 -4.68 -5.71
CA VAL A 32 -6.87 -3.28 -5.43
C VAL A 32 -5.38 -3.21 -5.15
N VAL A 33 -4.68 -2.24 -5.73
CA VAL A 33 -3.27 -1.97 -5.41
C VAL A 33 -3.12 -0.73 -4.56
N GLU A 34 -2.13 -0.78 -3.66
CA GLU A 34 -1.82 0.27 -2.72
C GLU A 34 -0.33 0.28 -2.38
N PHE A 35 0.21 1.43 -1.97
CA PHE A 35 1.52 1.45 -1.34
C PHE A 35 1.43 0.91 0.08
N ASP A 36 2.23 -0.12 0.39
CA ASP A 36 2.33 -0.69 1.75
C ASP A 36 2.62 0.39 2.79
N ALA A 37 3.56 1.26 2.51
CA ALA A 37 3.93 2.34 3.42
C ALA A 37 2.80 3.35 3.67
N ALA A 38 1.85 3.52 2.75
CA ALA A 38 0.70 4.41 2.94
C ALA A 38 -0.31 3.83 3.94
N SER A 39 -0.43 2.49 4.00
CA SER A 39 -1.37 1.82 4.92
C SER A 39 -0.94 1.88 6.38
N TRP A 40 0.37 2.02 6.65
CA TRP A 40 0.94 1.91 8.00
C TRP A 40 1.41 3.23 8.60
N ASN A 41 1.60 4.27 7.80
CA ASN A 41 2.11 5.56 8.27
C ASN A 41 1.00 6.61 8.27
N ALA A 42 1.03 7.48 9.28
CA ALA A 42 0.12 8.61 9.35
C ALA A 42 0.36 9.59 8.20
N ASN A 43 -0.71 10.22 7.73
CA ASN A 43 -0.62 11.25 6.70
C ASN A 43 0.19 12.46 7.17
N GLY A 44 0.88 13.10 6.26
CA GLY A 44 1.55 14.36 6.53
C GLY A 44 0.54 15.47 6.87
N PRO A 45 0.94 16.49 7.65
CA PRO A 45 0.05 17.59 8.01
C PRO A 45 -0.57 18.26 6.77
N GLY A 46 -1.90 18.29 6.71
CA GLY A 46 -2.66 18.86 5.59
C GLY A 46 -2.63 18.03 4.29
N LEU A 47 -2.10 16.80 4.34
CA LEU A 47 -2.02 15.89 3.18
C LEU A 47 -2.95 14.69 3.38
N THR A 48 -3.28 14.03 2.28
CA THR A 48 -4.04 12.77 2.25
C THR A 48 -3.13 11.54 2.13
N TYR A 49 -1.82 11.71 2.30
CA TYR A 49 -0.81 10.66 2.20
C TYR A 49 0.36 10.91 3.17
N PRO A 50 1.11 9.87 3.55
CA PRO A 50 2.26 10.02 4.43
C PRO A 50 3.48 10.62 3.71
N ILE A 51 4.29 11.38 4.47
CA ILE A 51 5.62 11.82 4.05
C ILE A 51 6.66 11.00 4.82
N LEU A 52 7.36 10.15 4.11
CA LEU A 52 8.37 9.24 4.64
C LEU A 52 9.75 9.93 4.66
N THR A 53 10.41 9.93 5.79
CA THR A 53 11.82 10.36 5.94
C THR A 53 12.78 9.17 6.01
N ARG A 54 12.21 7.95 6.04
CA ARG A 54 12.92 6.67 6.13
C ARG A 54 12.25 5.65 5.22
N VAL A 55 12.98 4.58 4.90
CA VAL A 55 12.45 3.44 4.14
C VAL A 55 11.89 2.43 5.14
N PRO A 56 10.56 2.34 5.33
CA PRO A 56 9.99 1.41 6.31
C PRO A 56 10.16 -0.04 5.85
N GLY A 57 10.26 -0.94 6.82
CA GLY A 57 10.05 -2.36 6.55
C GLY A 57 8.58 -2.62 6.16
N TYR A 58 8.32 -3.72 5.48
CA TYR A 58 6.97 -4.04 5.01
C TYR A 58 6.02 -4.41 6.14
N GLY A 59 4.74 -4.03 5.99
CA GLY A 59 3.68 -4.35 6.94
C GLY A 59 3.76 -3.61 8.27
N ARG A 60 4.49 -2.49 8.35
CA ARG A 60 4.62 -1.68 9.55
C ARG A 60 4.92 -0.21 9.26
N ALA A 61 4.71 0.63 10.25
CA ALA A 61 5.13 2.03 10.20
C ALA A 61 6.67 2.16 10.23
N ALA A 62 7.18 3.25 9.68
CA ALA A 62 8.59 3.59 9.76
C ALA A 62 9.04 3.79 11.20
N SER A 63 10.24 3.34 11.52
CA SER A 63 10.87 3.42 12.83
C SER A 63 12.22 4.14 12.78
N THR A 64 12.77 4.48 13.93
CA THR A 64 14.11 5.11 14.02
C THR A 64 15.24 4.20 13.57
N ALA A 65 15.03 2.88 13.55
CA ALA A 65 15.99 1.90 13.06
C ALA A 65 16.05 1.79 11.54
N ASP A 66 15.05 2.33 10.83
CA ASP A 66 14.95 2.21 9.38
C ASP A 66 15.93 3.17 8.68
N PRO A 67 16.42 2.81 7.47
CA PRO A 67 17.32 3.63 6.69
C PRO A 67 16.75 5.02 6.38
N VAL A 68 17.52 6.07 6.64
CA VAL A 68 17.11 7.45 6.35
C VAL A 68 17.14 7.71 4.85
N LEU A 69 16.17 8.50 4.37
CA LEU A 69 16.17 9.06 3.03
C LEU A 69 17.02 10.33 3.02
N THR A 70 18.26 10.20 2.56
CA THR A 70 19.23 11.31 2.55
C THR A 70 20.18 11.18 1.37
N ARG A 71 20.65 12.34 0.86
CA ARG A 71 21.67 12.41 -0.19
C ARG A 71 23.00 11.76 0.20
N THR A 72 23.31 11.73 1.52
CA THR A 72 24.56 11.15 2.04
C THR A 72 24.54 9.62 2.16
N ALA A 73 23.37 8.98 1.97
CA ALA A 73 23.23 7.54 1.83
C ALA A 73 22.53 7.20 0.51
N PRO A 74 23.17 7.50 -0.64
CA PRO A 74 22.57 7.28 -1.97
C PRO A 74 22.36 5.79 -2.25
N GLY A 75 21.69 5.48 -3.36
CA GLY A 75 21.43 4.12 -3.84
C GLY A 75 19.96 3.76 -3.85
N VAL A 76 19.69 2.54 -4.30
CA VAL A 76 18.33 2.06 -4.53
C VAL A 76 17.59 1.81 -3.22
N LYS A 77 16.44 2.43 -3.09
CA LYS A 77 15.46 2.20 -2.03
C LYS A 77 14.24 1.54 -2.66
N LYS A 78 13.66 0.57 -2.00
CA LYS A 78 12.54 -0.20 -2.52
C LYS A 78 11.30 0.06 -1.69
N PHE A 79 10.20 0.34 -2.37
CA PHE A 79 8.90 0.59 -1.77
C PHE A 79 7.91 -0.47 -2.26
N ARG A 80 7.28 -1.15 -1.33
CA ARG A 80 6.35 -2.23 -1.66
C ARG A 80 5.01 -1.68 -2.11
N ILE A 81 4.48 -2.27 -3.19
CA ILE A 81 3.11 -2.11 -3.67
C ILE A 81 2.41 -3.43 -3.42
N ASN A 82 1.34 -3.42 -2.63
CA ASN A 82 0.53 -4.58 -2.31
C ASN A 82 -0.62 -4.74 -3.30
N LEU A 83 -0.99 -5.98 -3.55
CA LEU A 83 -2.25 -6.38 -4.16
C LEU A 83 -3.19 -6.85 -3.04
N ALA A 84 -4.18 -6.06 -2.71
CA ALA A 84 -5.25 -6.43 -1.80
C ALA A 84 -6.35 -7.14 -2.58
N GLY A 85 -6.69 -8.37 -2.16
CA GLY A 85 -7.68 -9.22 -2.82
C GLY A 85 -7.08 -10.52 -3.37
N GLN A 86 -7.80 -11.14 -4.29
CA GLN A 86 -7.38 -12.39 -4.89
C GLN A 86 -6.14 -12.21 -5.78
N GLN A 87 -5.16 -13.11 -5.64
CA GLN A 87 -4.00 -13.15 -6.53
C GLN A 87 -4.43 -13.40 -7.97
N LEU A 88 -3.81 -12.68 -8.91
CA LEU A 88 -4.12 -12.78 -10.32
C LEU A 88 -3.38 -13.97 -10.96
N ALA A 89 -4.03 -14.57 -11.96
CA ALA A 89 -3.46 -15.72 -12.69
C ALA A 89 -2.38 -15.29 -13.70
N ALA A 90 -2.33 -14.01 -14.06
CA ALA A 90 -1.39 -13.45 -15.03
C ALA A 90 -0.59 -12.29 -14.40
N ASP A 91 0.60 -12.06 -14.94
CA ASP A 91 1.39 -10.86 -14.64
C ASP A 91 0.57 -9.60 -14.86
N THR A 92 0.68 -8.64 -13.94
CA THR A 92 -0.13 -7.42 -13.94
C THR A 92 0.74 -6.19 -13.80
N ASP A 93 0.70 -5.31 -14.77
CA ASP A 93 1.41 -4.04 -14.71
C ASP A 93 0.71 -3.06 -13.77
N VAL A 94 1.51 -2.31 -13.00
CA VAL A 94 1.07 -1.22 -12.13
C VAL A 94 1.86 0.02 -12.54
N PHE A 95 1.15 1.13 -12.75
CA PHE A 95 1.74 2.39 -13.19
C PHE A 95 1.93 3.32 -12.01
N VAL A 96 3.15 3.85 -11.87
CA VAL A 96 3.53 4.85 -10.87
C VAL A 96 3.91 6.13 -11.59
N ILE A 97 3.29 7.23 -11.21
CA ILE A 97 3.58 8.57 -11.74
C ILE A 97 4.08 9.49 -10.63
N LEU A 98 4.68 10.59 -11.03
CA LEU A 98 5.01 11.65 -10.09
C LEU A 98 3.72 12.32 -9.60
N GLY A 99 3.59 12.42 -8.29
CA GLY A 99 2.49 13.14 -7.63
C GLY A 99 2.71 14.65 -7.64
N ALA A 100 1.63 15.37 -7.38
CA ALA A 100 1.68 16.83 -7.22
C ALA A 100 2.65 17.23 -6.09
N ASN A 101 3.16 18.46 -6.15
CA ASN A 101 4.07 19.06 -5.17
C ASN A 101 5.43 18.31 -5.02
N THR A 102 5.84 17.53 -6.03
CA THR A 102 7.19 16.98 -6.10
C THR A 102 8.18 18.14 -6.33
N THR A 103 9.14 18.31 -5.40
CA THR A 103 10.21 19.31 -5.50
C THR A 103 11.57 18.66 -5.83
N ALA A 104 11.68 17.34 -5.70
CA ALA A 104 12.86 16.59 -6.11
C ALA A 104 13.00 16.60 -7.63
N VAL A 105 14.23 16.77 -8.13
CA VAL A 105 14.56 16.84 -9.57
C VAL A 105 15.15 15.52 -10.02
N ALA A 106 14.57 14.93 -11.07
CA ALA A 106 15.09 13.69 -11.70
C ALA A 106 16.50 13.90 -12.25
N GLY A 107 17.36 12.90 -12.06
CA GLY A 107 18.77 12.97 -12.45
C GLY A 107 19.65 13.75 -11.48
N THR A 108 19.07 14.51 -10.55
CA THR A 108 19.80 15.28 -9.51
C THR A 108 19.59 14.65 -8.13
N HIS A 109 18.35 14.47 -7.72
CA HIS A 109 18.00 13.98 -6.38
C HIS A 109 17.57 12.51 -6.38
N TYR A 110 17.04 12.05 -7.51
CA TYR A 110 16.58 10.67 -7.67
C TYR A 110 16.65 10.21 -9.12
N ARG A 111 16.58 8.89 -9.31
CA ARG A 111 16.32 8.24 -10.60
C ARG A 111 15.28 7.15 -10.43
N ILE A 112 14.33 7.11 -11.37
CA ILE A 112 13.36 6.03 -11.56
C ILE A 112 13.57 5.52 -12.98
N THR A 113 13.95 4.25 -13.12
CA THR A 113 14.27 3.65 -14.41
C THR A 113 13.01 3.45 -15.26
N THR A 114 11.90 3.09 -14.60
CA THR A 114 10.59 2.90 -15.24
C THR A 114 9.49 3.28 -14.26
N GLY A 115 8.45 3.93 -14.76
CA GLY A 115 7.21 4.19 -14.03
C GLY A 115 6.25 3.00 -13.99
N THR A 116 6.65 1.85 -14.54
CA THR A 116 5.83 0.64 -14.56
C THR A 116 6.54 -0.48 -13.82
N VAL A 117 5.83 -1.15 -12.92
CA VAL A 117 6.28 -2.39 -12.29
C VAL A 117 5.24 -3.48 -12.49
N LYS A 118 5.71 -4.72 -12.42
CA LYS A 118 4.90 -5.89 -12.72
C LYS A 118 4.72 -6.72 -11.46
N ILE A 119 3.47 -6.87 -11.00
CA ILE A 119 3.12 -7.87 -10.00
C ILE A 119 3.11 -9.23 -10.70
N PRO A 120 3.98 -10.18 -10.33
CA PRO A 120 4.00 -11.50 -10.96
C PRO A 120 2.68 -12.25 -10.74
N ALA A 121 2.33 -13.12 -11.66
CA ALA A 121 1.22 -14.06 -11.48
C ALA A 121 1.32 -14.77 -10.12
N LYS A 122 0.19 -14.92 -9.44
CA LYS A 122 0.10 -15.55 -8.11
C LYS A 122 0.92 -14.86 -7.01
N SER A 123 1.34 -13.61 -7.21
CA SER A 123 1.96 -12.76 -6.19
C SER A 123 0.95 -11.78 -5.60
N SER A 124 1.17 -11.37 -4.36
CA SER A 124 0.38 -10.34 -3.67
C SER A 124 1.12 -9.01 -3.57
N PHE A 125 2.30 -8.88 -4.18
CA PHE A 125 3.06 -7.63 -4.13
C PHE A 125 4.13 -7.54 -5.22
N VAL A 126 4.67 -6.33 -5.36
CA VAL A 126 5.88 -6.01 -6.11
C VAL A 126 6.66 -4.91 -5.38
N GLU A 127 7.96 -4.82 -5.61
CA GLU A 127 8.80 -3.73 -5.13
C GLU A 127 9.00 -2.69 -6.23
N PHE A 128 8.78 -1.41 -5.90
CA PHE A 128 9.08 -0.27 -6.76
C PHE A 128 10.43 0.34 -6.36
N PRO A 129 11.46 0.27 -7.21
CA PRO A 129 12.78 0.80 -6.91
C PRO A 129 12.85 2.30 -7.21
N VAL A 130 13.40 3.06 -6.27
CA VAL A 130 13.77 4.48 -6.40
C VAL A 130 15.24 4.61 -6.03
N GLU A 131 16.06 5.08 -6.95
CA GLU A 131 17.45 5.39 -6.66
C GLU A 131 17.56 6.82 -6.13
N ILE A 132 18.06 6.96 -4.90
CA ILE A 132 18.40 8.28 -4.33
C ILE A 132 19.80 8.65 -4.80
N LEU A 133 19.94 9.87 -5.28
CA LEU A 133 21.20 10.41 -5.78
C LEU A 133 21.77 11.44 -4.81
N ASN A 134 23.08 11.65 -4.92
CA ASN A 134 23.77 12.74 -4.23
C ASN A 134 24.06 13.87 -5.24
N PRO A 135 23.43 15.04 -5.11
CA PRO A 135 23.67 16.17 -6.01
C PRO A 135 25.05 16.85 -5.81
N GLY A 136 25.86 16.40 -4.85
CA GLY A 136 27.16 16.95 -4.54
C GLY A 136 27.14 18.18 -3.63
N THR A 137 26.04 18.94 -3.62
CA THR A 137 25.86 20.13 -2.78
C THR A 137 24.89 19.85 -1.64
N SER A 138 25.13 20.44 -0.46
CA SER A 138 24.22 20.35 0.67
C SER A 138 23.23 21.52 0.69
N SER A 139 22.06 21.27 1.28
CA SER A 139 21.05 22.30 1.54
C SER A 139 20.33 21.98 2.84
N ALA A 140 19.97 23.01 3.60
CA ALA A 140 19.12 22.85 4.79
C ALA A 140 17.68 22.50 4.42
N THR A 141 17.27 22.78 3.17
CA THR A 141 15.91 22.48 2.68
C THR A 141 15.87 21.09 2.09
N PRO A 142 15.08 20.15 2.62
CA PRO A 142 14.88 18.84 2.02
C PRO A 142 14.07 18.96 0.72
N VAL A 143 14.11 17.93 -0.11
CA VAL A 143 13.27 17.82 -1.30
C VAL A 143 12.29 16.68 -1.16
N ASP A 144 11.08 16.85 -1.69
CA ASP A 144 10.01 15.86 -1.65
C ASP A 144 9.81 15.23 -3.03
N LEU A 145 9.80 13.91 -3.08
CA LEU A 145 9.42 13.11 -4.24
C LEU A 145 8.10 12.42 -3.92
N ASN A 146 7.02 12.84 -4.54
CA ASN A 146 5.71 12.24 -4.37
C ASN A 146 5.44 11.23 -5.47
N LEU A 147 5.04 10.03 -5.10
CA LEU A 147 4.76 8.90 -5.99
C LEU A 147 3.28 8.53 -5.86
N THR A 148 2.60 8.38 -6.99
CA THR A 148 1.17 8.05 -7.02
C THR A 148 0.91 6.89 -7.97
N LEU A 149 0.15 5.89 -7.52
CA LEU A 149 -0.37 4.82 -8.36
C LEU A 149 -1.45 5.40 -9.27
N SER A 150 -1.35 5.19 -10.57
CA SER A 150 -2.25 5.81 -11.56
C SER A 150 -3.08 4.83 -12.36
N GLY A 151 -2.85 3.53 -12.23
CA GLY A 151 -3.55 2.49 -12.97
C GLY A 151 -2.74 1.22 -13.13
N GLY A 152 -3.18 0.36 -14.02
CA GLY A 152 -2.51 -0.90 -14.35
C GLY A 152 -3.27 -1.71 -15.38
N SER A 153 -2.74 -2.88 -15.72
CA SER A 153 -3.40 -3.85 -16.58
C SER A 153 -4.41 -4.71 -15.80
N ASN A 154 -5.16 -5.58 -16.49
CA ASN A 154 -6.08 -6.58 -15.92
C ASN A 154 -7.19 -5.98 -15.02
N ASN A 155 -7.68 -4.77 -15.35
CA ASN A 155 -8.74 -4.07 -14.61
C ASN A 155 -8.44 -3.88 -13.11
N ILE A 156 -7.17 -3.80 -12.75
CA ILE A 156 -6.76 -3.57 -11.37
C ILE A 156 -7.28 -2.22 -10.89
N LYS A 157 -7.81 -2.17 -9.68
CA LYS A 157 -8.26 -0.93 -9.05
C LYS A 157 -7.13 -0.30 -8.25
N ILE A 158 -7.16 1.02 -8.11
CA ILE A 158 -6.22 1.76 -7.26
C ILE A 158 -6.93 2.11 -5.95
N SER A 159 -6.26 1.89 -4.83
CA SER A 159 -6.76 2.31 -3.52
C SER A 159 -6.88 3.83 -3.46
N GLU A 160 -8.07 4.34 -3.13
CA GLU A 160 -8.27 5.79 -3.03
C GLU A 160 -7.46 6.41 -1.88
N ASN A 161 -7.30 5.67 -0.78
CA ASN A 161 -6.67 6.17 0.44
C ASN A 161 -5.16 5.93 0.49
N TYR A 162 -4.64 4.90 -0.22
CA TYR A 162 -3.26 4.44 -0.09
C TYR A 162 -2.50 4.45 -1.41
N LYS A 163 -2.94 5.29 -2.36
CA LYS A 163 -2.34 5.39 -3.70
C LYS A 163 -1.10 6.28 -3.77
N THR A 164 -0.83 7.08 -2.75
CA THR A 164 0.27 8.05 -2.78
C THR A 164 1.17 7.92 -1.56
N ILE A 165 2.47 8.05 -1.76
CA ILE A 165 3.49 8.27 -0.73
C ILE A 165 4.37 9.44 -1.11
N GLY A 166 4.79 10.22 -0.13
CA GLY A 166 5.84 11.23 -0.28
C GLY A 166 7.15 10.73 0.32
N LEU A 167 8.25 10.95 -0.35
CA LEU A 167 9.60 10.63 0.09
C LEU A 167 10.35 11.93 0.33
N ARG A 168 10.58 12.30 1.59
CA ARG A 168 11.36 13.49 1.96
C ARG A 168 12.83 13.13 2.07
N ILE A 169 13.61 13.64 1.13
CA ILE A 169 15.05 13.36 1.01
C ILE A 169 15.82 14.51 1.63
N SER A 170 16.50 14.23 2.75
CA SER A 170 17.40 15.21 3.39
C SER A 170 18.54 15.57 2.46
N GLN A 171 18.84 16.87 2.39
CA GLN A 171 19.94 17.42 1.61
C GLN A 171 21.13 17.88 2.50
N LEU A 172 21.08 17.55 3.79
CA LEU A 172 22.18 17.75 4.73
C LEU A 172 23.24 16.67 4.59
#